data_23e4b9c2fd2782272b8c0b83ce8e3922
#
_entry.id   23e4b9c2fd2782272b8c0b83ce8e3922
#
_cell.length_a   1.000
_cell.length_b   1.000
_cell.length_c   1.000
_cell.angle_alpha   90.00
_cell.angle_beta   90.00
_cell.angle_gamma   90.00
#
_symmetry.space_group_name_H-M   'P 1'
#
loop_
_entity.id
_entity.type
_entity.pdbx_description
1 polymer ?
#
loop_
_entity_poly.entity_id
_entity_poly.type
_entity_poly.pdbx_seq_one_letter_code
_entity_poly.pdbx_strand_id
1 'polypeptide(L)'
;MLTHHAIENAGRASRYFSAQDDYYEKEGHGVWMGRGAEKLGLRGEVDAVRFRMLLEGRLPDGRRIPATVDAKAARRHGWDFTFSAPKSVSVQALIAGDQAVIEAHGKAVRDALALMERYAVARRKTAGVSHREHTGNLVAAAFQHELSRAKDPQLHTHLVVMNMTERGDGQWRALSNEELFKHTKLLGAAYRASLARYLQALGYEIRLTDKEGAFELAHISRAQIEAFSQRSRVIEEALVNRGKTRAEASTLEKQVIALATRPKKDRLGDQDRRVLIAHWKEKSRAAGIEFRAERGPRGGAGQDENAAKESIDFAIAHLTERQAVMLDSM
;
A
#
# COMPACT_ATOMS: atom_id res chain seq x y z
N MET A 1 6.35 3.00 2.32
CA MET A 1 6.05 2.33 3.63
C MET A 1 4.80 1.48 3.47
N LEU A 2 4.73 0.31 4.10
CA LEU A 2 3.52 -0.52 4.11
C LEU A 2 2.90 -0.55 5.51
N THR A 3 1.60 -0.28 5.58
CA THR A 3 0.77 -0.46 6.79
C THR A 3 -0.46 -1.30 6.45
N HIS A 4 -1.06 -1.93 7.44
CA HIS A 4 -2.31 -2.68 7.22
C HIS A 4 -3.31 -2.45 8.35
N HIS A 5 -4.60 -2.51 8.00
CA HIS A 5 -5.72 -2.38 8.92
C HIS A 5 -6.83 -3.35 8.56
N ALA A 6 -7.49 -3.93 9.57
CA ALA A 6 -8.67 -4.76 9.34
C ALA A 6 -9.88 -3.90 8.93
N ILE A 7 -10.69 -4.42 8.03
CA ILE A 7 -11.98 -3.83 7.64
C ILE A 7 -13.08 -4.48 8.48
N GLU A 8 -13.59 -3.72 9.45
CA GLU A 8 -14.61 -4.19 10.40
C GLU A 8 -16.03 -4.01 9.89
N ASN A 9 -16.27 -3.09 8.95
CA ASN A 9 -17.58 -2.78 8.42
C ASN A 9 -17.54 -2.58 6.90
N ALA A 10 -18.20 -3.50 6.17
CA ALA A 10 -18.23 -3.48 4.71
C ALA A 10 -18.93 -2.23 4.14
N GLY A 11 -20.04 -1.81 4.74
CA GLY A 11 -20.77 -0.63 4.29
C GLY A 11 -20.01 0.67 4.48
N ARG A 12 -19.26 0.79 5.60
CA ARG A 12 -18.37 1.94 5.83
C ARG A 12 -17.19 1.93 4.90
N ALA A 13 -16.57 0.76 4.67
CA ALA A 13 -15.46 0.62 3.73
C ALA A 13 -15.92 0.92 2.29
N SER A 14 -17.07 0.38 1.88
CA SER A 14 -17.62 0.64 0.55
C SER A 14 -17.84 2.14 0.33
N ARG A 15 -18.45 2.84 1.27
CA ARG A 15 -18.63 4.31 1.19
C ARG A 15 -17.29 5.08 1.19
N TYR A 16 -16.29 4.57 1.92
CA TYR A 16 -14.98 5.21 2.01
C TYR A 16 -14.17 5.09 0.72
N PHE A 17 -14.25 3.94 0.04
CA PHE A 17 -13.47 3.64 -1.17
C PHE A 17 -14.27 3.81 -2.47
N SER A 18 -15.61 3.90 -2.42
CA SER A 18 -16.43 4.21 -3.59
C SER A 18 -16.74 5.70 -3.65
N ALA A 19 -17.02 6.18 -4.84
CA ALA A 19 -17.26 7.58 -5.21
C ALA A 19 -18.37 8.34 -4.44
N GLN A 20 -19.02 7.72 -3.46
CA GLN A 20 -20.06 8.38 -2.64
C GLN A 20 -19.51 9.28 -1.52
N ASP A 21 -18.21 9.22 -1.21
CA ASP A 21 -17.54 10.24 -0.41
C ASP A 21 -16.84 11.20 -1.37
N ASP A 22 -17.42 12.38 -1.65
CA ASP A 22 -16.97 13.47 -2.56
C ASP A 22 -15.46 13.80 -2.54
N TYR A 23 -14.75 13.28 -1.56
CA TYR A 23 -13.31 13.46 -1.37
C TYR A 23 -12.46 12.66 -2.36
N TYR A 24 -12.97 11.52 -2.86
CA TYR A 24 -12.23 10.58 -3.72
C TYR A 24 -12.77 10.47 -5.15
N GLU A 25 -13.90 11.09 -5.44
CA GLU A 25 -14.53 11.04 -6.78
C GLU A 25 -13.57 11.48 -7.92
N LYS A 26 -12.49 12.16 -7.56
CA LYS A 26 -11.56 12.76 -8.53
C LYS A 26 -10.11 12.29 -8.41
N GLU A 27 -9.79 11.44 -7.43
CA GLU A 27 -8.44 10.86 -7.30
C GLU A 27 -8.28 9.56 -8.10
N GLY A 28 -9.29 9.12 -8.83
CA GLY A 28 -9.26 7.95 -9.70
C GLY A 28 -10.16 6.83 -9.19
N HIS A 29 -10.81 6.19 -10.14
CA HIS A 29 -11.60 4.99 -9.88
C HIS A 29 -10.70 3.86 -9.41
N GLY A 30 -11.15 3.08 -8.41
CA GLY A 30 -10.43 1.90 -7.97
C GLY A 30 -10.29 0.89 -9.11
N VAL A 31 -9.24 0.08 -9.09
CA VAL A 31 -8.97 -0.94 -10.10
C VAL A 31 -8.92 -2.31 -9.45
N TRP A 32 -9.62 -3.27 -10.04
CA TRP A 32 -9.54 -4.68 -9.63
C TRP A 32 -8.16 -5.26 -9.90
N MET A 33 -7.62 -6.01 -8.94
CA MET A 33 -6.30 -6.59 -9.02
C MET A 33 -6.25 -7.97 -8.36
N GLY A 34 -5.27 -8.76 -8.75
CA GLY A 34 -4.98 -10.09 -8.21
C GLY A 34 -5.63 -11.23 -9.00
N ARG A 35 -4.98 -12.38 -8.95
CA ARG A 35 -5.41 -13.59 -9.66
C ARG A 35 -6.80 -14.06 -9.23
N GLY A 36 -7.16 -13.86 -7.96
CA GLY A 36 -8.50 -14.16 -7.47
C GLY A 36 -9.56 -13.26 -8.08
N ALA A 37 -9.27 -11.97 -8.31
CA ALA A 37 -10.17 -11.07 -9.01
C ALA A 37 -10.35 -11.50 -10.48
N GLU A 38 -9.27 -11.87 -11.16
CA GLU A 38 -9.31 -12.38 -12.54
C GLU A 38 -10.16 -13.64 -12.67
N LYS A 39 -10.03 -14.58 -11.71
CA LYS A 39 -10.85 -15.82 -11.65
C LYS A 39 -12.35 -15.54 -11.46
N LEU A 40 -12.69 -14.43 -10.81
CA LEU A 40 -14.08 -13.97 -10.66
C LEU A 40 -14.57 -13.12 -11.83
N GLY A 41 -13.76 -12.94 -12.90
CA GLY A 41 -14.06 -12.08 -14.03
C GLY A 41 -14.05 -10.60 -13.70
N LEU A 42 -13.43 -10.19 -12.60
CA LEU A 42 -13.31 -8.80 -12.16
C LEU A 42 -12.09 -8.18 -12.83
N ARG A 43 -12.32 -7.16 -13.65
CA ARG A 43 -11.29 -6.44 -14.41
C ARG A 43 -11.64 -4.97 -14.52
N GLY A 44 -10.62 -4.13 -14.66
CA GLY A 44 -10.80 -2.69 -14.84
C GLY A 44 -11.33 -2.02 -13.57
N GLU A 45 -12.24 -1.09 -13.75
CA GLU A 45 -12.74 -0.22 -12.71
C GLU A 45 -13.58 -0.94 -11.64
N VAL A 46 -13.43 -0.51 -10.41
CA VAL A 46 -14.18 -1.05 -9.25
C VAL A 46 -15.54 -0.40 -9.18
N ASP A 47 -16.59 -1.19 -9.38
CA ASP A 47 -17.94 -0.72 -9.07
C ASP A 47 -18.30 -0.94 -7.58
N ALA A 48 -19.01 0.02 -7.01
CA ALA A 48 -19.34 0.05 -5.58
C ALA A 48 -20.22 -1.14 -5.14
N VAL A 49 -21.09 -1.64 -6.03
CA VAL A 49 -22.03 -2.73 -5.70
C VAL A 49 -21.25 -4.04 -5.55
N ARG A 50 -20.43 -4.40 -6.54
CA ARG A 50 -19.58 -5.60 -6.49
C ARG A 50 -18.55 -5.52 -5.37
N PHE A 51 -17.95 -4.34 -5.17
CA PHE A 51 -17.00 -4.11 -4.08
C PHE A 51 -17.63 -4.41 -2.71
N ARG A 52 -18.80 -3.85 -2.44
CA ARG A 52 -19.53 -4.11 -1.20
C ARG A 52 -19.93 -5.57 -1.07
N MET A 53 -20.44 -6.17 -2.14
CA MET A 53 -20.88 -7.56 -2.18
C MET A 53 -19.74 -8.51 -1.81
N LEU A 54 -18.53 -8.29 -2.38
CA LEU A 54 -17.34 -9.09 -2.08
C LEU A 54 -16.84 -8.90 -0.65
N LEU A 55 -16.86 -7.68 -0.13
CA LEU A 55 -16.57 -7.41 1.29
C LEU A 55 -17.54 -8.15 2.21
N GLU A 56 -18.82 -8.28 1.83
CA GLU A 56 -19.82 -9.06 2.55
C GLU A 56 -19.64 -10.58 2.34
N GLY A 57 -18.67 -11.00 1.52
CA GLY A 57 -18.35 -12.40 1.21
C GLY A 57 -19.36 -13.08 0.32
N ARG A 58 -19.96 -12.32 -0.59
CA ARG A 58 -20.79 -12.84 -1.67
C ARG A 58 -19.98 -12.82 -2.96
N LEU A 59 -20.03 -13.92 -3.68
CA LEU A 59 -19.40 -14.04 -5.00
C LEU A 59 -20.31 -13.47 -6.08
N PRO A 60 -19.78 -13.13 -7.28
CA PRO A 60 -20.57 -12.60 -8.39
C PRO A 60 -21.71 -13.54 -8.87
N ASP A 61 -21.58 -14.84 -8.66
CA ASP A 61 -22.59 -15.85 -8.96
C ASP A 61 -23.65 -16.02 -7.86
N GLY A 62 -23.64 -15.19 -6.82
CA GLY A 62 -24.59 -15.23 -5.71
C GLY A 62 -24.21 -16.15 -4.56
N ARG A 63 -23.23 -17.05 -4.73
CA ARG A 63 -22.77 -17.92 -3.64
C ARG A 63 -22.15 -17.10 -2.51
N ARG A 64 -22.30 -17.59 -1.29
CA ARG A 64 -21.67 -17.00 -0.09
C ARG A 64 -20.50 -17.86 0.38
N ILE A 65 -19.42 -17.17 0.74
CA ILE A 65 -18.32 -17.82 1.43
C ILE A 65 -18.80 -18.20 2.84
N PRO A 66 -18.62 -19.48 3.25
CA PRO A 66 -19.01 -19.91 4.58
C PRO A 66 -18.37 -19.03 5.65
N ALA A 67 -19.18 -18.60 6.63
CA ALA A 67 -18.67 -17.93 7.81
C ALA A 67 -17.79 -18.90 8.61
N THR A 68 -16.78 -18.39 9.29
CA THR A 68 -16.01 -19.18 10.28
C THR A 68 -16.99 -19.71 11.34
N VAL A 69 -16.76 -20.94 11.80
CA VAL A 69 -17.62 -21.70 12.72
C VAL A 69 -17.83 -21.01 14.08
N ASP A 70 -17.03 -20.01 14.40
CA ASP A 70 -17.18 -19.22 15.62
C ASP A 70 -18.24 -18.12 15.43
N ALA A 71 -19.49 -18.49 15.75
CA ALA A 71 -20.66 -17.60 15.64
C ALA A 71 -20.57 -16.32 16.49
N LYS A 72 -19.61 -16.24 17.42
CA LYS A 72 -19.36 -15.06 18.28
C LYS A 72 -18.33 -14.10 17.69
N ALA A 73 -17.52 -14.54 16.74
CA ALA A 73 -16.53 -13.66 16.10
C ALA A 73 -17.19 -12.88 14.95
N ALA A 74 -17.17 -11.55 15.05
CA ALA A 74 -17.61 -10.69 13.95
C ALA A 74 -16.83 -11.05 12.66
N ARG A 75 -17.56 -11.18 11.54
CA ARG A 75 -16.95 -11.47 10.24
C ARG A 75 -15.95 -10.38 9.89
N ARG A 76 -14.72 -10.72 9.63
CA ARG A 76 -13.75 -9.83 8.99
C ARG A 76 -14.07 -9.72 7.52
N HIS A 77 -14.21 -8.50 7.03
CA HIS A 77 -14.59 -8.23 5.63
C HIS A 77 -13.39 -8.28 4.68
N GLY A 78 -12.23 -7.91 5.18
CA GLY A 78 -10.97 -7.84 4.46
C GLY A 78 -9.94 -7.01 5.20
N TRP A 79 -8.90 -6.60 4.49
CA TRP A 79 -7.80 -5.79 5.04
C TRP A 79 -7.38 -4.74 4.03
N ASP A 80 -7.12 -3.54 4.52
CA ASP A 80 -6.54 -2.44 3.77
C ASP A 80 -5.01 -2.47 3.97
N PHE A 81 -4.27 -2.78 2.92
CA PHE A 81 -2.82 -2.66 2.85
C PHE A 81 -2.47 -1.36 2.15
N THR A 82 -1.95 -0.38 2.89
CA THR A 82 -1.61 0.93 2.33
C THR A 82 -0.13 1.00 1.97
N PHE A 83 0.16 1.09 0.68
CA PHE A 83 1.49 1.31 0.11
C PHE A 83 1.73 2.80 -0.10
N SER A 84 2.67 3.39 0.63
CA SER A 84 3.00 4.82 0.53
C SER A 84 4.38 5.01 -0.09
N ALA A 85 4.45 5.81 -1.13
CA ALA A 85 5.70 6.22 -1.75
C ALA A 85 6.55 7.09 -0.79
N PRO A 86 7.88 7.13 -0.97
CA PRO A 86 8.75 8.11 -0.32
C PRO A 86 8.25 9.55 -0.55
N LYS A 87 8.59 10.46 0.35
CA LYS A 87 8.08 11.82 0.28
C LYS A 87 8.61 12.56 -0.95
N SER A 88 9.88 12.43 -1.28
CA SER A 88 10.47 13.02 -2.50
C SER A 88 9.80 12.51 -3.77
N VAL A 89 9.47 11.20 -3.81
CA VAL A 89 8.74 10.60 -4.92
C VAL A 89 7.34 11.20 -5.04
N SER A 90 6.64 11.38 -3.92
CA SER A 90 5.31 12.02 -3.91
C SER A 90 5.38 13.50 -4.37
N VAL A 91 6.41 14.23 -3.95
CA VAL A 91 6.66 15.62 -4.34
C VAL A 91 6.94 15.71 -5.84
N GLN A 92 7.84 14.88 -6.37
CA GLN A 92 8.14 14.82 -7.81
C GLN A 92 6.88 14.44 -8.62
N ALA A 93 6.17 13.38 -8.23
CA ALA A 93 5.00 12.89 -8.94
C ALA A 93 3.87 13.93 -9.00
N LEU A 94 3.52 14.55 -7.86
CA LEU A 94 2.29 15.31 -7.71
C LEU A 94 2.44 16.80 -7.93
N ILE A 95 3.62 17.37 -7.68
CA ILE A 95 3.88 18.81 -7.86
C ILE A 95 4.44 19.09 -9.26
N ALA A 96 5.38 18.25 -9.73
CA ALA A 96 5.86 18.34 -11.11
C ALA A 96 4.85 17.82 -12.12
N GLY A 97 3.92 16.94 -11.68
CA GLY A 97 2.96 16.28 -12.57
C GLY A 97 3.60 15.11 -13.34
N ASP A 98 4.62 14.46 -12.76
CA ASP A 98 5.37 13.39 -13.42
C ASP A 98 4.56 12.08 -13.43
N GLN A 99 3.84 11.86 -14.53
CA GLN A 99 2.98 10.71 -14.70
C GLN A 99 3.75 9.38 -14.72
N ALA A 100 4.99 9.37 -15.24
CA ALA A 100 5.82 8.17 -15.27
C ALA A 100 6.19 7.70 -13.86
N VAL A 101 6.40 8.63 -12.92
CA VAL A 101 6.62 8.30 -11.50
C VAL A 101 5.35 7.75 -10.85
N ILE A 102 4.17 8.27 -11.19
CA ILE A 102 2.89 7.74 -10.72
C ILE A 102 2.69 6.30 -11.22
N GLU A 103 2.97 6.05 -12.49
CA GLU A 103 2.90 4.71 -13.08
C GLU A 103 3.90 3.74 -12.45
N ALA A 104 5.13 4.19 -12.15
CA ALA A 104 6.14 3.41 -11.44
C ALA A 104 5.64 2.95 -10.07
N HIS A 105 4.97 3.85 -9.33
CA HIS A 105 4.31 3.49 -8.06
C HIS A 105 3.26 2.39 -8.27
N GLY A 106 2.38 2.54 -9.25
CA GLY A 106 1.34 1.55 -9.55
C GLY A 106 1.93 0.18 -9.97
N LYS A 107 3.03 0.17 -10.73
CA LYS A 107 3.77 -1.06 -11.08
C LYS A 107 4.35 -1.74 -9.82
N ALA A 108 4.96 -0.97 -8.93
CA ALA A 108 5.53 -1.49 -7.68
C ALA A 108 4.45 -2.08 -6.74
N VAL A 109 3.25 -1.51 -6.72
CA VAL A 109 2.11 -2.08 -5.98
C VAL A 109 1.67 -3.43 -6.59
N ARG A 110 1.66 -3.56 -7.93
CA ARG A 110 1.37 -4.83 -8.60
C ARG A 110 2.39 -5.91 -8.28
N ASP A 111 3.68 -5.58 -8.31
CA ASP A 111 4.75 -6.52 -7.94
C ASP A 111 4.59 -6.99 -6.49
N ALA A 112 4.29 -6.06 -5.57
CA ALA A 112 4.04 -6.40 -4.17
C ALA A 112 2.80 -7.30 -4.01
N LEU A 113 1.71 -7.06 -4.75
CA LEU A 113 0.54 -7.93 -4.74
C LEU A 113 0.86 -9.34 -5.26
N ALA A 114 1.64 -9.46 -6.33
CA ALA A 114 2.07 -10.76 -6.85
C ALA A 114 2.88 -11.56 -5.81
N LEU A 115 3.70 -10.87 -5.00
CA LEU A 115 4.38 -11.49 -3.87
C LEU A 115 3.40 -11.84 -2.73
N MET A 116 2.43 -10.97 -2.41
CA MET A 116 1.40 -11.25 -1.40
C MET A 116 0.60 -12.51 -1.73
N GLU A 117 0.30 -12.75 -2.99
CA GLU A 117 -0.43 -13.95 -3.44
C GLU A 117 0.29 -15.25 -3.08
N ARG A 118 1.63 -15.26 -3.02
CA ARG A 118 2.42 -16.43 -2.58
C ARG A 118 2.16 -16.78 -1.12
N TYR A 119 1.72 -15.83 -0.30
CA TYR A 119 1.37 -15.99 1.12
C TYR A 119 -0.13 -16.09 1.36
N ALA A 120 -0.94 -16.19 0.30
CA ALA A 120 -2.37 -16.42 0.42
C ALA A 120 -2.63 -17.86 0.88
N VAL A 121 -3.34 -18.00 2.00
CA VAL A 121 -3.62 -19.28 2.64
C VAL A 121 -5.09 -19.42 2.95
N ALA A 122 -5.66 -20.60 2.70
CA ALA A 122 -6.96 -20.99 3.23
C ALA A 122 -6.83 -22.19 4.18
N ARG A 123 -7.82 -22.36 5.05
CA ARG A 123 -7.92 -23.56 5.90
C ARG A 123 -8.70 -24.65 5.18
N ARG A 124 -8.19 -25.87 5.22
CA ARG A 124 -8.86 -27.08 4.75
C ARG A 124 -8.97 -28.06 5.91
N LYS A 125 -10.17 -28.57 6.14
CA LYS A 125 -10.40 -29.60 7.15
C LYS A 125 -10.56 -30.98 6.46
N THR A 126 -9.72 -31.94 6.81
CA THR A 126 -9.76 -33.32 6.29
C THR A 126 -9.73 -34.26 7.45
N ALA A 127 -10.71 -35.16 7.56
CA ALA A 127 -10.83 -36.12 8.65
C ALA A 127 -10.71 -35.49 10.05
N GLY A 128 -11.32 -34.33 10.26
CA GLY A 128 -11.27 -33.62 11.56
C GLY A 128 -10.04 -32.76 11.77
N VAL A 129 -8.97 -32.94 11.00
CA VAL A 129 -7.71 -32.18 11.11
C VAL A 129 -7.74 -30.97 10.21
N SER A 130 -7.32 -29.80 10.74
CA SER A 130 -7.22 -28.54 9.97
C SER A 130 -5.82 -28.39 9.37
N HIS A 131 -5.74 -28.25 8.06
CA HIS A 131 -4.52 -28.01 7.30
C HIS A 131 -4.53 -26.62 6.71
N ARG A 132 -3.34 -26.07 6.46
CA ARG A 132 -3.14 -24.82 5.72
C ARG A 132 -2.85 -25.16 4.25
N GLU A 133 -3.59 -24.55 3.33
CA GLU A 133 -3.42 -24.70 1.89
C GLU A 133 -3.02 -23.34 1.30
N HIS A 134 -1.83 -23.27 0.67
CA HIS A 134 -1.43 -22.10 -0.11
C HIS A 134 -2.26 -22.03 -1.39
N THR A 135 -2.95 -20.94 -1.58
CA THR A 135 -3.92 -20.78 -2.67
C THR A 135 -3.37 -20.00 -3.85
N GLY A 136 -2.36 -19.14 -3.62
CA GLY A 136 -1.68 -18.38 -4.67
C GLY A 136 -2.54 -17.33 -5.36
N ASN A 137 -3.67 -16.95 -4.76
CA ASN A 137 -4.57 -15.97 -5.35
C ASN A 137 -5.24 -15.08 -4.28
N LEU A 138 -5.41 -13.81 -4.62
CA LEU A 138 -6.11 -12.82 -3.80
C LEU A 138 -7.13 -12.06 -4.66
N VAL A 139 -8.23 -11.65 -4.05
CA VAL A 139 -9.17 -10.69 -4.63
C VAL A 139 -8.88 -9.35 -3.99
N ALA A 140 -8.44 -8.39 -4.79
CA ALA A 140 -8.06 -7.07 -4.30
C ALA A 140 -8.63 -5.94 -5.17
N ALA A 141 -8.84 -4.79 -4.54
CA ALA A 141 -9.17 -3.53 -5.18
C ALA A 141 -8.14 -2.48 -4.76
N ALA A 142 -7.52 -1.82 -5.73
CA ALA A 142 -6.51 -0.79 -5.51
C ALA A 142 -7.11 0.60 -5.72
N PHE A 143 -6.95 1.48 -4.73
CA PHE A 143 -7.41 2.87 -4.76
C PHE A 143 -6.20 3.77 -4.54
N GLN A 144 -5.81 4.52 -5.56
CA GLN A 144 -4.68 5.44 -5.49
C GLN A 144 -5.13 6.80 -4.96
N HIS A 145 -4.36 7.35 -4.04
CA HIS A 145 -4.61 8.66 -3.44
C HIS A 145 -3.35 9.52 -3.46
N GLU A 146 -3.55 10.84 -3.48
CA GLU A 146 -2.48 11.83 -3.63
C GLU A 146 -2.24 12.68 -2.38
N LEU A 147 -3.15 12.65 -1.41
CA LEU A 147 -3.16 13.56 -0.29
C LEU A 147 -2.94 12.86 1.06
N SER A 148 -2.09 13.45 1.88
CA SER A 148 -2.11 13.15 3.32
C SER A 148 -3.29 13.86 4.00
N ARG A 149 -3.65 13.44 5.23
CA ARG A 149 -4.64 14.16 6.04
C ARG A 149 -4.25 15.59 6.41
N ALA A 150 -2.96 15.90 6.35
CA ALA A 150 -2.43 17.24 6.56
C ALA A 150 -2.35 18.05 5.24
N LYS A 151 -2.98 17.55 4.17
CA LYS A 151 -2.99 18.19 2.84
C LYS A 151 -1.58 18.33 2.22
N ASP A 152 -0.61 17.55 2.67
CA ASP A 152 0.69 17.43 1.99
C ASP A 152 0.59 16.45 0.81
N PRO A 153 1.42 16.60 -0.25
CA PRO A 153 1.51 15.63 -1.33
C PRO A 153 1.97 14.27 -0.77
N GLN A 154 1.18 13.24 -1.00
CA GLN A 154 1.40 11.89 -0.49
C GLN A 154 0.84 10.86 -1.45
N LEU A 155 1.65 10.42 -2.40
CA LEU A 155 1.25 9.34 -3.31
C LEU A 155 1.18 8.02 -2.53
N HIS A 156 0.01 7.43 -2.49
CA HIS A 156 -0.20 6.15 -1.83
C HIS A 156 -1.35 5.37 -2.46
N THR A 157 -1.32 4.05 -2.28
CA THR A 157 -2.39 3.17 -2.77
C THR A 157 -2.92 2.34 -1.62
N HIS A 158 -4.22 2.40 -1.41
CA HIS A 158 -4.96 1.46 -0.59
C HIS A 158 -5.25 0.20 -1.42
N LEU A 159 -4.62 -0.90 -1.06
CA LEU A 159 -4.90 -2.21 -1.63
C LEU A 159 -5.83 -2.95 -0.69
N VAL A 160 -7.12 -2.91 -0.98
CA VAL A 160 -8.16 -3.58 -0.20
C VAL A 160 -8.23 -5.04 -0.62
N VAL A 161 -7.72 -5.93 0.22
CA VAL A 161 -7.75 -7.39 0.03
C VAL A 161 -9.00 -7.94 0.68
N MET A 162 -9.85 -8.61 -0.11
CA MET A 162 -11.07 -9.24 0.35
C MET A 162 -10.76 -10.48 1.19
N ASN A 163 -11.60 -10.76 2.21
CA ASN A 163 -11.46 -11.97 3.02
C ASN A 163 -11.94 -13.20 2.25
N MET A 164 -11.30 -13.48 1.11
CA MET A 164 -11.60 -14.63 0.28
C MET A 164 -10.42 -15.06 -0.58
N THR A 165 -10.35 -16.36 -0.86
CA THR A 165 -9.39 -16.97 -1.78
C THR A 165 -9.97 -18.27 -2.31
N GLU A 166 -9.59 -18.67 -3.52
CA GLU A 166 -9.98 -19.93 -4.12
C GLU A 166 -8.93 -21.01 -3.85
N ARG A 167 -9.36 -22.14 -3.32
CA ARG A 167 -8.52 -23.32 -3.11
C ARG A 167 -8.34 -24.13 -4.39
N GLY A 168 -7.40 -25.08 -4.38
CA GLY A 168 -7.12 -25.96 -5.50
C GLY A 168 -8.31 -26.85 -5.94
N ASP A 169 -9.31 -27.04 -5.06
CA ASP A 169 -10.56 -27.74 -5.38
C ASP A 169 -11.66 -26.85 -5.99
N GLY A 170 -11.34 -25.60 -6.37
CA GLY A 170 -12.27 -24.63 -6.94
C GLY A 170 -13.23 -24.00 -5.93
N GLN A 171 -13.07 -24.28 -4.64
CA GLN A 171 -13.94 -23.73 -3.62
C GLN A 171 -13.39 -22.44 -3.01
N TRP A 172 -14.24 -21.42 -2.98
CA TRP A 172 -13.92 -20.16 -2.32
C TRP A 172 -14.07 -20.27 -0.81
N ARG A 173 -13.07 -19.81 -0.07
CA ARG A 173 -13.00 -19.84 1.39
C ARG A 173 -12.47 -18.53 1.94
N ALA A 174 -12.68 -18.34 3.25
CA ALA A 174 -12.06 -17.22 3.95
C ALA A 174 -10.54 -17.30 3.89
N LEU A 175 -9.89 -16.17 3.67
CA LEU A 175 -8.44 -16.02 3.67
C LEU A 175 -7.90 -16.07 5.11
N SER A 176 -6.89 -16.87 5.36
CA SER A 176 -6.10 -16.82 6.59
C SER A 176 -5.02 -15.75 6.44
N ASN A 177 -5.15 -14.68 7.21
CA ASN A 177 -4.31 -13.48 7.07
C ASN A 177 -2.99 -13.52 7.84
N GLU A 178 -2.77 -14.55 8.65
CA GLU A 178 -1.60 -14.63 9.55
C GLU A 178 -0.28 -14.56 8.77
N GLU A 179 -0.18 -15.26 7.64
CA GLU A 179 1.04 -15.24 6.82
C GLU A 179 1.27 -13.87 6.16
N LEU A 180 0.23 -13.20 5.69
CA LEU A 180 0.35 -11.85 5.14
C LEU A 180 0.85 -10.86 6.19
N PHE A 181 0.40 -10.98 7.43
CA PHE A 181 0.81 -10.08 8.52
C PHE A 181 2.24 -10.32 8.98
N LYS A 182 2.65 -11.60 9.09
CA LYS A 182 4.04 -11.95 9.40
C LYS A 182 5.01 -11.36 8.36
N HIS A 183 4.63 -11.36 7.10
CA HIS A 183 5.47 -10.91 5.99
C HIS A 183 5.31 -9.42 5.64
N THR A 184 4.60 -8.61 6.45
CA THR A 184 4.38 -7.18 6.15
C THR A 184 5.68 -6.41 5.90
N LYS A 185 6.74 -6.67 6.67
CA LYS A 185 8.04 -6.02 6.46
C LYS A 185 8.66 -6.40 5.12
N LEU A 186 8.64 -7.69 4.77
CA LEU A 186 9.13 -8.21 3.49
C LEU A 186 8.35 -7.61 2.31
N LEU A 187 7.02 -7.60 2.39
CA LEU A 187 6.15 -7.02 1.35
C LEU A 187 6.43 -5.53 1.16
N GLY A 188 6.64 -4.80 2.27
CA GLY A 188 7.03 -3.40 2.22
C GLY A 188 8.42 -3.16 1.63
N ALA A 189 9.39 -4.06 1.88
CA ALA A 189 10.72 -4.01 1.28
C ALA A 189 10.67 -4.30 -0.22
N ALA A 190 9.93 -5.33 -0.63
CA ALA A 190 9.72 -5.68 -2.04
C ALA A 190 9.09 -4.53 -2.83
N TYR A 191 8.04 -3.89 -2.28
CA TYR A 191 7.47 -2.69 -2.88
C TYR A 191 8.50 -1.58 -3.07
N ARG A 192 9.33 -1.28 -2.04
CA ARG A 192 10.36 -0.24 -2.15
C ARG A 192 11.44 -0.59 -3.19
N ALA A 193 11.89 -1.83 -3.22
CA ALA A 193 12.87 -2.29 -4.18
C ALA A 193 12.34 -2.18 -5.63
N SER A 194 11.11 -2.64 -5.88
CA SER A 194 10.46 -2.50 -7.19
C SER A 194 10.30 -1.03 -7.58
N LEU A 195 9.83 -0.18 -6.66
CA LEU A 195 9.69 1.25 -6.93
C LEU A 195 11.03 1.91 -7.26
N ALA A 196 12.08 1.62 -6.47
CA ALA A 196 13.43 2.13 -6.71
C ALA A 196 13.93 1.73 -8.11
N ARG A 197 13.77 0.47 -8.49
CA ARG A 197 14.14 -0.04 -9.81
C ARG A 197 13.41 0.68 -10.95
N TYR A 198 12.09 0.87 -10.82
CA TYR A 198 11.33 1.60 -11.83
C TYR A 198 11.75 3.06 -11.95
N LEU A 199 12.02 3.73 -10.83
CA LEU A 199 12.50 5.11 -10.82
C LEU A 199 13.91 5.23 -11.42
N GLN A 200 14.80 4.29 -11.14
CA GLN A 200 16.13 4.24 -11.76
C GLN A 200 16.04 4.01 -13.28
N ALA A 201 15.13 3.16 -13.75
CA ALA A 201 14.88 2.99 -15.18
C ALA A 201 14.37 4.27 -15.86
N LEU A 202 13.66 5.14 -15.13
CA LEU A 202 13.28 6.49 -15.58
C LEU A 202 14.43 7.51 -15.47
N GLY A 203 15.62 7.08 -15.00
CA GLY A 203 16.81 7.91 -14.86
C GLY A 203 16.89 8.71 -13.57
N TYR A 204 16.05 8.40 -12.57
CA TYR A 204 16.16 8.99 -11.25
C TYR A 204 17.27 8.31 -10.44
N GLU A 205 18.09 9.11 -9.77
CA GLU A 205 19.01 8.64 -8.76
C GLU A 205 18.32 8.55 -7.41
N ILE A 206 18.58 7.48 -6.67
CA ILE A 206 18.03 7.25 -5.33
C ILE A 206 19.11 7.38 -4.26
N ARG A 207 18.75 7.88 -3.10
CA ARG A 207 19.60 7.96 -1.91
C ARG A 207 18.95 7.13 -0.81
N LEU A 208 19.62 6.08 -0.37
CA LEU A 208 19.18 5.27 0.75
C LEU A 208 19.16 6.09 2.05
N THR A 209 18.13 5.92 2.87
CA THR A 209 17.92 6.67 4.10
C THR A 209 18.01 5.79 5.35
N ASP A 210 17.88 4.47 5.20
CA ASP A 210 18.07 3.51 6.29
C ASP A 210 18.60 2.16 5.79
N LYS A 211 18.87 1.26 6.75
CA LYS A 211 19.36 -0.11 6.47
C LYS A 211 18.27 -1.06 5.94
N GLU A 212 17.01 -0.67 6.02
CA GLU A 212 15.85 -1.45 5.61
C GLU A 212 15.40 -1.12 4.16
N GLY A 213 16.25 -0.37 3.42
CA GLY A 213 16.01 -0.01 2.03
C GLY A 213 14.98 1.10 1.85
N ALA A 214 14.74 1.94 2.85
CA ALA A 214 14.04 3.19 2.63
C ALA A 214 14.94 4.14 1.84
N PHE A 215 14.33 4.89 0.94
CA PHE A 215 15.06 5.80 0.06
C PHE A 215 14.26 7.07 -0.22
N GLU A 216 14.97 8.06 -0.75
CA GLU A 216 14.43 9.28 -1.33
C GLU A 216 15.11 9.56 -2.67
N LEU A 217 14.50 10.37 -3.53
CA LEU A 217 15.14 10.85 -4.77
C LEU A 217 16.32 11.75 -4.40
N ALA A 218 17.49 11.50 -5.02
CA ALA A 218 18.74 12.14 -4.62
C ALA A 218 18.73 13.66 -4.83
N HIS A 219 18.02 14.15 -5.86
CA HIS A 219 17.93 15.58 -6.19
C HIS A 219 17.03 16.40 -5.25
N ILE A 220 16.24 15.73 -4.38
CA ILE A 220 15.42 16.42 -3.37
C ILE A 220 16.07 16.23 -2.00
N SER A 221 16.54 17.31 -1.41
CA SER A 221 17.23 17.30 -0.13
C SER A 221 16.28 17.01 1.05
N ARG A 222 16.84 16.64 2.20
CA ARG A 222 16.07 16.41 3.42
C ARG A 222 15.29 17.65 3.86
N ALA A 223 15.92 18.83 3.82
CA ALA A 223 15.25 20.10 4.18
C ALA A 223 14.04 20.38 3.28
N GLN A 224 14.18 20.12 1.98
CA GLN A 224 13.08 20.25 1.02
C GLN A 224 11.94 19.28 1.29
N ILE A 225 12.25 18.02 1.67
CA ILE A 225 11.26 17.01 2.08
C ILE A 225 10.52 17.44 3.35
N GLU A 226 11.22 18.01 4.33
CA GLU A 226 10.65 18.47 5.60
C GLU A 226 9.64 19.61 5.39
N ALA A 227 9.81 20.43 4.36
CA ALA A 227 8.82 21.43 3.99
C ALA A 227 7.43 20.81 3.74
N PHE A 228 7.35 19.62 3.14
CA PHE A 228 6.11 18.89 2.83
C PHE A 228 5.77 17.78 3.83
N SER A 229 6.30 17.83 5.04
CA SER A 229 6.15 16.78 6.06
C SER A 229 5.47 17.28 7.33
N GLN A 230 4.36 18.03 7.19
CA GLN A 230 3.61 18.61 8.33
C GLN A 230 3.24 17.53 9.36
N ARG A 231 2.81 16.38 8.90
CA ARG A 231 2.44 15.27 9.76
C ARG A 231 3.61 14.75 10.61
N SER A 232 4.81 14.66 10.00
CA SER A 232 6.03 14.26 10.70
C SER A 232 6.38 15.25 11.81
N ARG A 233 6.29 16.56 11.52
CA ARG A 233 6.55 17.62 12.51
C ARG A 233 5.62 17.55 13.70
N VAL A 234 4.30 17.42 13.46
CA VAL A 234 3.31 17.29 14.56
C VAL A 234 3.61 16.08 15.46
N ILE A 235 4.05 14.96 14.89
CA ILE A 235 4.43 13.78 15.66
C ILE A 235 5.72 14.03 16.44
N GLU A 236 6.72 14.69 15.85
CA GLU A 236 7.98 15.04 16.51
C GLU A 236 7.77 16.01 17.67
N GLU A 237 6.99 17.06 17.47
CA GLU A 237 6.60 18.01 18.52
C GLU A 237 5.89 17.30 19.69
N ALA A 238 4.97 16.40 19.38
CA ALA A 238 4.27 15.62 20.40
C ALA A 238 5.19 14.62 21.14
N LEU A 239 6.24 14.12 20.51
CA LEU A 239 7.29 13.31 21.15
C LEU A 239 8.18 14.17 22.06
N VAL A 240 8.64 15.31 21.55
CA VAL A 240 9.45 16.27 22.33
C VAL A 240 8.71 16.73 23.59
N ASN A 241 7.41 17.02 23.49
CA ASN A 241 6.56 17.36 24.63
C ASN A 241 6.44 16.24 25.68
N ARG A 242 6.83 15.01 25.33
CA ARG A 242 6.92 13.85 26.23
C ARG A 242 8.36 13.53 26.65
N GLY A 243 9.31 14.43 26.38
CA GLY A 243 10.72 14.29 26.71
C GLY A 243 11.46 13.24 25.89
N LYS A 244 10.98 12.90 24.69
CA LYS A 244 11.61 11.89 23.82
C LYS A 244 11.86 12.43 22.42
N THR A 245 12.98 12.04 21.85
CA THR A 245 13.25 12.23 20.42
C THR A 245 12.62 11.10 19.60
N ARG A 246 12.51 11.31 18.28
CA ARG A 246 12.01 10.28 17.36
C ARG A 246 12.90 9.02 17.33
N ALA A 247 14.18 9.15 17.60
CA ALA A 247 15.12 8.03 17.67
C ALA A 247 14.86 7.15 18.90
N GLU A 248 14.59 7.79 20.04
CA GLU A 248 14.36 7.13 21.34
C GLU A 248 12.95 6.52 21.47
N ALA A 249 11.98 7.04 20.73
CA ALA A 249 10.62 6.54 20.80
C ALA A 249 10.48 5.17 20.12
N SER A 250 9.82 4.24 20.80
CA SER A 250 9.48 2.92 20.27
C SER A 250 8.49 3.03 19.09
N THR A 251 8.39 1.98 18.30
CA THR A 251 7.41 1.90 17.20
C THR A 251 5.97 2.06 17.71
N LEU A 252 5.67 1.48 18.87
CA LEU A 252 4.34 1.58 19.47
C LEU A 252 4.02 3.02 19.91
N GLU A 253 4.95 3.70 20.56
CA GLU A 253 4.79 5.10 20.97
C GLU A 253 4.56 6.01 19.75
N LYS A 254 5.33 5.83 18.68
CA LYS A 254 5.13 6.54 17.42
C LYS A 254 3.73 6.32 16.85
N GLN A 255 3.24 5.08 16.90
CA GLN A 255 1.88 4.74 16.43
C GLN A 255 0.79 5.38 17.31
N VAL A 256 0.92 5.31 18.61
CA VAL A 256 -0.04 5.92 19.55
C VAL A 256 -0.11 7.43 19.36
N ILE A 257 1.03 8.11 19.26
CA ILE A 257 1.08 9.55 19.01
C ILE A 257 0.52 9.88 17.63
N ALA A 258 0.85 9.10 16.61
CA ALA A 258 0.28 9.27 15.28
C ALA A 258 -1.25 9.12 15.28
N LEU A 259 -1.84 8.28 16.08
CA LEU A 259 -3.28 8.17 16.25
C LEU A 259 -3.85 9.36 17.03
N ALA A 260 -3.26 9.70 18.17
CA ALA A 260 -3.72 10.77 19.06
C ALA A 260 -3.70 12.16 18.40
N THR A 261 -2.67 12.42 17.57
CA THR A 261 -2.50 13.70 16.85
C THR A 261 -3.12 13.70 15.44
N ARG A 262 -3.95 12.71 15.12
CA ARG A 262 -4.51 12.55 13.77
C ARG A 262 -5.55 13.63 13.48
N PRO A 263 -5.36 14.49 12.48
CA PRO A 263 -6.36 15.50 12.13
C PRO A 263 -7.67 14.86 11.67
N LYS A 264 -8.78 15.57 11.90
CA LYS A 264 -10.08 15.19 11.33
C LYS A 264 -9.98 15.21 9.81
N LYS A 265 -10.76 14.35 9.16
CA LYS A 265 -10.82 14.30 7.70
C LYS A 265 -11.68 15.48 7.23
N ASP A 266 -11.08 16.41 6.48
CA ASP A 266 -11.82 17.48 5.81
C ASP A 266 -12.21 17.04 4.39
N ARG A 267 -13.35 17.50 3.92
CA ARG A 267 -13.77 17.35 2.52
C ARG A 267 -13.11 18.45 1.69
N LEU A 268 -12.54 18.09 0.55
CA LEU A 268 -11.93 19.03 -0.42
C LEU A 268 -12.74 18.99 -1.70
N GLY A 269 -13.25 20.17 -2.12
CA GLY A 269 -13.86 20.33 -3.43
C GLY A 269 -12.81 20.51 -4.55
N ASP A 270 -13.23 20.56 -5.81
CA ASP A 270 -12.35 20.75 -6.98
C ASP A 270 -11.56 22.03 -6.95
N GLN A 271 -12.22 23.11 -6.52
CA GLN A 271 -11.60 24.40 -6.40
C GLN A 271 -10.49 24.35 -5.35
N ASP A 272 -10.73 23.65 -4.26
CA ASP A 272 -9.76 23.46 -3.18
C ASP A 272 -8.52 22.70 -3.65
N ARG A 273 -8.69 21.69 -4.54
CA ARG A 273 -7.57 20.94 -5.10
C ARG A 273 -6.68 21.81 -5.98
N ARG A 274 -7.24 22.64 -6.85
CA ARG A 274 -6.45 23.56 -7.70
C ARG A 274 -5.66 24.55 -6.84
N VAL A 275 -6.29 25.11 -5.82
CA VAL A 275 -5.66 26.01 -4.86
C VAL A 275 -4.54 25.29 -4.11
N LEU A 276 -4.77 24.06 -3.70
CA LEU A 276 -3.77 23.25 -2.99
C LEU A 276 -2.54 22.95 -3.86
N ILE A 277 -2.74 22.55 -5.12
CA ILE A 277 -1.63 22.31 -6.06
C ILE A 277 -0.87 23.64 -6.34
N ALA A 278 -1.56 24.77 -6.48
CA ALA A 278 -0.91 26.06 -6.63
C ALA A 278 -0.06 26.42 -5.41
N HIS A 279 -0.60 26.19 -4.20
CA HIS A 279 0.13 26.36 -2.95
C HIS A 279 1.36 25.44 -2.87
N TRP A 280 1.25 24.17 -3.25
CA TRP A 280 2.40 23.26 -3.30
C TRP A 280 3.48 23.73 -4.27
N LYS A 281 3.10 24.25 -5.45
CA LYS A 281 4.02 24.79 -6.43
C LYS A 281 4.75 26.04 -5.91
N GLU A 282 4.05 26.92 -5.23
CA GLU A 282 4.64 28.08 -4.58
C GLU A 282 5.64 27.67 -3.49
N LYS A 283 5.21 26.78 -2.62
CA LYS A 283 6.04 26.25 -1.54
C LYS A 283 7.27 25.50 -2.05
N SER A 284 7.15 24.77 -3.17
CA SER A 284 8.29 24.10 -3.79
C SER A 284 9.32 25.08 -4.35
N ARG A 285 8.87 26.19 -4.95
CA ARG A 285 9.77 27.28 -5.41
C ARG A 285 10.47 27.92 -4.22
N ALA A 286 9.73 28.24 -3.15
CA ALA A 286 10.31 28.81 -1.93
C ALA A 286 11.33 27.87 -1.26
N ALA A 287 11.14 26.55 -1.36
CA ALA A 287 12.09 25.54 -0.90
C ALA A 287 13.26 25.28 -1.88
N GLY A 288 13.30 25.95 -3.02
CA GLY A 288 14.33 25.76 -4.04
C GLY A 288 14.34 24.35 -4.65
N ILE A 289 13.17 23.72 -4.84
CA ILE A 289 13.10 22.40 -5.45
C ILE A 289 13.16 22.54 -6.97
N GLU A 290 14.20 21.96 -7.55
CA GLU A 290 14.33 21.80 -8.99
C GLU A 290 13.77 20.43 -9.40
N PHE A 291 12.61 20.46 -10.05
CA PHE A 291 12.01 19.24 -10.58
C PHE A 291 12.72 18.79 -11.84
N ARG A 292 12.95 17.48 -11.96
CA ARG A 292 13.41 16.92 -13.22
C ARG A 292 12.25 16.92 -14.22
N ALA A 293 12.53 17.33 -15.45
CA ALA A 293 11.59 17.19 -16.55
C ALA A 293 11.24 15.71 -16.77
N GLU A 294 10.00 15.44 -17.13
CA GLU A 294 9.53 14.09 -17.49
C GLU A 294 10.47 13.51 -18.55
N ARG A 295 11.17 12.45 -18.20
CA ARG A 295 12.00 11.70 -19.14
C ARG A 295 11.26 10.41 -19.45
N GLY A 296 10.96 10.19 -20.71
CA GLY A 296 10.51 8.90 -21.18
C GLY A 296 11.54 7.79 -20.85
N PRO A 297 11.14 6.52 -20.85
CA PRO A 297 12.06 5.42 -20.59
C PRO A 297 13.29 5.55 -21.49
N ARG A 298 14.49 5.49 -20.90
CA ARG A 298 15.73 5.40 -21.68
C ARG A 298 15.61 4.13 -22.52
N GLY A 299 15.51 4.28 -23.82
CA GLY A 299 15.53 3.15 -24.74
C GLY A 299 16.79 2.32 -24.48
N GLY A 300 16.61 1.08 -24.02
CA GLY A 300 17.72 0.18 -23.74
C GLY A 300 17.60 -0.67 -22.49
N ALA A 301 16.75 -0.34 -21.52
CA ALA A 301 16.42 -1.28 -20.46
C ALA A 301 15.34 -2.22 -20.99
N GLY A 302 15.73 -3.33 -21.63
CA GLY A 302 14.85 -4.45 -21.90
C GLY A 302 14.08 -4.76 -20.62
N GLN A 303 12.80 -5.05 -20.77
CA GLN A 303 11.96 -5.52 -19.67
C GLN A 303 12.55 -6.86 -19.21
N ASP A 304 13.53 -6.81 -18.34
CA ASP A 304 14.08 -8.00 -17.73
C ASP A 304 13.19 -8.37 -16.54
N GLU A 305 12.10 -9.08 -16.85
CA GLU A 305 11.24 -9.72 -15.85
C GLU A 305 12.07 -10.63 -14.93
N ASN A 306 13.18 -11.18 -15.41
CA ASN A 306 14.10 -11.98 -14.64
C ASN A 306 14.86 -11.15 -13.62
N ALA A 307 15.33 -9.94 -13.94
CA ALA A 307 16.01 -9.06 -12.98
C ALA A 307 15.08 -8.59 -11.85
N ALA A 308 13.77 -8.42 -12.13
CA ALA A 308 12.78 -8.14 -11.09
C ALA A 308 12.60 -9.34 -10.17
N LYS A 309 12.52 -10.53 -10.74
CA LYS A 309 12.39 -11.79 -10.01
C LYS A 309 13.66 -12.05 -9.17
N GLU A 310 14.84 -11.89 -9.74
CA GLU A 310 16.13 -12.03 -9.04
C GLU A 310 16.28 -11.03 -7.89
N SER A 311 15.87 -9.76 -8.06
CA SER A 311 15.89 -8.76 -6.98
C SER A 311 14.91 -9.09 -5.85
N ILE A 312 13.76 -9.65 -6.17
CA ILE A 312 12.77 -10.10 -5.19
C ILE A 312 13.27 -11.38 -4.50
N ASP A 313 13.80 -12.34 -5.25
CA ASP A 313 14.34 -13.59 -4.72
C ASP A 313 15.59 -13.35 -3.86
N PHE A 314 16.47 -12.40 -4.24
CA PHE A 314 17.57 -11.93 -3.41
C PHE A 314 17.09 -11.29 -2.10
N ALA A 315 16.09 -10.40 -2.16
CA ALA A 315 15.50 -9.78 -0.96
C ALA A 315 14.83 -10.81 -0.06
N ILE A 316 14.17 -11.82 -0.64
CA ILE A 316 13.56 -12.93 0.10
C ILE A 316 14.64 -13.77 0.78
N ALA A 317 15.69 -14.18 0.07
CA ALA A 317 16.77 -14.99 0.61
C ALA A 317 17.48 -14.26 1.77
N HIS A 318 17.80 -12.98 1.61
CA HIS A 318 18.52 -12.19 2.62
C HIS A 318 17.70 -11.88 3.89
N LEU A 319 16.38 -11.78 3.77
CA LEU A 319 15.48 -11.57 4.91
C LEU A 319 15.10 -12.89 5.60
N THR A 320 15.02 -13.99 4.85
CA THR A 320 14.71 -15.32 5.42
C THR A 320 15.92 -15.95 6.11
N GLU A 321 17.15 -15.72 5.63
CA GLU A 321 18.38 -16.16 6.32
C GLU A 321 18.48 -15.58 7.74
N ARG A 322 18.12 -14.31 7.95
CA ARG A 322 18.10 -13.69 9.29
C ARG A 322 16.98 -14.21 10.18
N GLN A 323 15.86 -14.66 9.63
CA GLN A 323 14.76 -15.25 10.41
C GLN A 323 15.04 -16.73 10.75
N ALA A 324 15.69 -17.49 9.87
CA ALA A 324 16.10 -18.86 10.15
C ALA A 324 17.12 -18.91 11.30
N VAL A 325 18.08 -18.01 11.34
CA VAL A 325 19.06 -17.89 12.44
C VAL A 325 18.40 -17.53 13.79
N MET A 326 17.25 -16.84 13.79
CA MET A 326 16.50 -16.54 15.02
C MET A 326 15.60 -17.68 15.50
N LEU A 327 15.25 -18.64 14.65
CA LEU A 327 14.45 -19.81 15.01
C LEU A 327 15.30 -20.96 15.57
N ASP A 328 16.57 -21.05 15.19
CA ASP A 328 17.52 -22.05 15.73
C ASP A 328 18.15 -21.63 17.09
N SER A 329 17.88 -20.44 17.58
CA SER A 329 18.36 -19.92 18.87
C SER A 329 17.27 -19.85 19.97
N MET A 330 16.11 -20.48 19.76
CA MET A 330 15.06 -20.76 20.75
C MET A 330 14.89 -22.26 20.92
#